data_3b2e63e0190871cd66c6833e6c6dc66b
#
_entry.id   3b2e63e0190871cd66c6833e6c6dc66b
#
_cell.length_a   1.000
_cell.length_b   1.000
_cell.length_c   1.000
_cell.angle_alpha   90.00
_cell.angle_beta   90.00
_cell.angle_gamma   90.00
#
_symmetry.space_group_name_H-M   'P 1'
#
loop_
_entity.id
_entity.type
_entity.pdbx_description
1 polymer ?
#
loop_
_entity_poly.entity_id
_entity_poly.type
_entity_poly.pdbx_seq_one_letter_code
_entity_poly.pdbx_strand_id
1 'polypeptide(L)'
;SQTFLLPHLQCDPMDLEEVSILLAPELSPFRFQEHLDFILGDEDFAQVCGLIEQMRSLDENRQFGTREMLKGLLLQMIGSVCFLYAEPLKRLAEENAAENSRRDALSRMFEYLRKNIADPDLNLIKVAAATYLSPTYLTHWLRKEIGKTFTELVLERRMHAARNFLLNSTRSVGEVARLCGFADEAYFSRRFRQIHGQPPGQFRRRQLN
;
A
#
# COMPACT_ATOMS: atom_id res chain seq x y z
N SER A 1 -10.79 1.26 -3.66
CA SER A 1 -9.51 0.53 -3.63
C SER A 1 -8.44 1.44 -3.03
N GLN A 2 -7.63 0.93 -2.11
CA GLN A 2 -6.55 1.66 -1.42
C GLN A 2 -5.59 2.35 -2.41
N THR A 3 -5.30 1.70 -3.53
CA THR A 3 -4.46 2.24 -4.62
C THR A 3 -5.03 3.46 -5.33
N PHE A 4 -6.33 3.70 -5.21
CA PHE A 4 -6.96 4.90 -5.75
C PHE A 4 -6.69 6.12 -4.86
N LEU A 5 -6.76 5.96 -3.55
CA LEU A 5 -6.57 7.04 -2.57
C LEU A 5 -5.09 7.38 -2.39
N LEU A 6 -4.23 6.38 -2.34
CA LEU A 6 -2.83 6.51 -1.96
C LEU A 6 -1.91 5.90 -3.04
N PRO A 7 -1.73 6.57 -4.18
CA PRO A 7 -0.88 6.05 -5.26
C PRO A 7 0.60 5.93 -4.87
N HIS A 8 1.04 6.62 -3.81
CA HIS A 8 2.38 6.47 -3.25
C HIS A 8 2.54 5.17 -2.42
N LEU A 9 1.43 4.56 -1.97
CA LEU A 9 1.38 3.22 -1.43
C LEU A 9 1.19 2.19 -2.57
N GLN A 10 1.88 2.35 -3.71
CA GLN A 10 1.81 1.44 -4.87
C GLN A 10 2.34 0.04 -4.58
N CYS A 11 2.13 -0.43 -3.40
CA CYS A 11 2.40 -1.79 -2.96
C CYS A 11 1.09 -2.54 -2.88
N ASP A 12 1.17 -3.85 -2.82
CA ASP A 12 0.06 -4.74 -2.55
C ASP A 12 -0.91 -4.15 -1.52
N PRO A 13 -2.17 -4.52 -1.54
CA PRO A 13 -3.11 -4.10 -0.52
C PRO A 13 -2.49 -4.41 0.85
N MET A 14 -1.93 -3.38 1.46
CA MET A 14 -1.49 -3.45 2.85
C MET A 14 -2.75 -3.64 3.67
N ASP A 15 -2.68 -4.48 4.68
CA ASP A 15 -3.71 -4.51 5.67
C ASP A 15 -3.84 -3.10 6.25
N LEU A 16 -5.06 -2.58 6.34
CA LEU A 16 -5.30 -1.23 6.90
C LEU A 16 -4.71 -1.08 8.30
N GLU A 17 -4.61 -2.20 9.02
CA GLU A 17 -3.99 -2.27 10.33
C GLU A 17 -2.47 -2.04 10.33
N GLU A 18 -1.79 -2.27 9.21
CA GLU A 18 -0.34 -2.09 9.08
C GLU A 18 0.07 -0.64 8.81
N VAL A 19 -0.86 0.24 8.43
CA VAL A 19 -0.57 1.63 8.12
C VAL A 19 -0.62 2.47 9.39
N SER A 20 0.47 3.16 9.74
CA SER A 20 0.48 4.10 10.86
C SER A 20 -0.51 5.24 10.63
N ILE A 21 -1.32 5.56 11.64
CA ILE A 21 -2.25 6.71 11.62
C ILE A 21 -1.51 8.02 11.38
N LEU A 22 -0.26 8.13 11.86
CA LEU A 22 0.56 9.32 11.66
C LEU A 22 1.05 9.49 10.21
N LEU A 23 1.17 8.38 9.48
CA LEU A 23 1.60 8.38 8.07
C LEU A 23 0.43 8.54 7.09
N ALA A 24 -0.75 8.07 7.45
CA ALA A 24 -1.94 8.12 6.62
C ALA A 24 -3.19 8.30 7.50
N PRO A 25 -3.40 9.50 8.08
CA PRO A 25 -4.54 9.78 8.96
C PRO A 25 -5.88 9.58 8.26
N GLU A 26 -5.93 9.74 6.94
CA GLU A 26 -7.12 9.49 6.10
C GLU A 26 -7.61 8.03 6.10
N LEU A 27 -6.78 7.08 6.53
CA LEU A 27 -7.19 5.68 6.69
C LEU A 27 -7.75 5.36 8.08
N SER A 28 -7.61 6.28 9.04
CA SER A 28 -8.05 6.07 10.43
C SER A 28 -9.53 5.67 10.55
N PRO A 29 -10.49 6.30 9.83
CA PRO A 29 -11.90 5.90 9.94
C PRO A 29 -12.16 4.45 9.54
N PHE A 30 -11.43 3.95 8.53
CA PHE A 30 -11.58 2.56 8.07
C PHE A 30 -10.92 1.55 9.00
N ARG A 31 -9.85 1.97 9.70
CA ARG A 31 -9.15 1.13 10.66
C ARG A 31 -9.95 0.87 11.92
N PHE A 32 -10.72 1.85 12.36
CA PHE A 32 -11.49 1.78 13.61
C PHE A 32 -12.98 1.57 13.38
N GLN A 33 -13.42 1.21 12.18
CA GLN A 33 -14.83 1.00 11.85
C GLN A 33 -15.54 -0.05 12.71
N GLU A 34 -14.80 -1.02 13.26
CA GLU A 34 -15.36 -2.03 14.18
C GLU A 34 -15.49 -1.53 15.62
N HIS A 35 -14.85 -0.40 15.95
CA HIS A 35 -14.77 0.13 17.31
C HIS A 35 -15.43 1.50 17.47
N LEU A 36 -15.82 2.14 16.37
CA LEU A 36 -16.34 3.49 16.39
C LEU A 36 -17.43 3.68 15.33
N ASP A 37 -18.63 3.97 15.78
CA ASP A 37 -19.72 4.43 14.93
C ASP A 37 -19.58 5.94 14.68
N PHE A 38 -19.57 6.34 13.42
CA PHE A 38 -19.47 7.74 13.01
C PHE A 38 -20.88 8.34 12.88
N ILE A 39 -21.36 8.97 13.95
CA ILE A 39 -22.66 9.65 13.98
C ILE A 39 -22.42 11.11 13.62
N LEU A 40 -22.95 11.54 12.47
CA LEU A 40 -22.83 12.91 12.00
C LEU A 40 -24.03 13.75 12.48
N GLY A 41 -23.76 14.99 12.84
CA GLY A 41 -24.83 15.98 13.03
C GLY A 41 -25.50 16.34 11.70
N ASP A 42 -26.68 16.97 11.75
CA ASP A 42 -27.48 17.26 10.55
C ASP A 42 -26.73 18.09 9.50
N GLU A 43 -25.93 19.07 9.91
CA GLU A 43 -25.14 19.91 9.02
C GLU A 43 -24.00 19.12 8.36
N ASP A 44 -23.25 18.33 9.16
CA ASP A 44 -22.16 17.50 8.66
C ASP A 44 -22.68 16.39 7.74
N PHE A 45 -23.81 15.80 8.10
CA PHE A 45 -24.49 14.82 7.27
C PHE A 45 -24.92 15.41 5.92
N ALA A 46 -25.52 16.60 5.94
CA ALA A 46 -25.90 17.30 4.69
C ALA A 46 -24.67 17.60 3.81
N GLN A 47 -23.54 17.99 4.41
CA GLN A 47 -22.30 18.20 3.69
C GLN A 47 -21.77 16.90 3.03
N VAL A 48 -21.76 15.80 3.76
CA VAL A 48 -21.35 14.50 3.22
C VAL A 48 -22.26 14.04 2.10
N CYS A 49 -23.58 14.20 2.23
CA CYS A 49 -24.53 13.91 1.17
C CYS A 49 -24.26 14.76 -0.09
N GLY A 50 -23.94 16.03 0.09
CA GLY A 50 -23.56 16.92 -1.02
C GLY A 50 -22.32 16.47 -1.76
N LEU A 51 -21.29 15.99 -1.04
CA LEU A 51 -20.08 15.43 -1.67
C LEU A 51 -20.39 14.14 -2.44
N ILE A 52 -21.24 13.27 -1.90
CA ILE A 52 -21.66 12.04 -2.57
C ILE A 52 -22.40 12.34 -3.87
N GLU A 53 -23.30 13.32 -3.86
CA GLU A 53 -24.06 13.73 -5.04
C GLU A 53 -23.14 14.32 -6.10
N GLN A 54 -22.16 15.15 -5.73
CA GLN A 54 -21.14 15.63 -6.66
C GLN A 54 -20.33 14.50 -7.27
N MET A 55 -19.91 13.49 -6.46
CA MET A 55 -19.21 12.32 -6.98
C MET A 55 -20.08 11.54 -7.97
N ARG A 56 -21.38 11.37 -7.69
CA ARG A 56 -22.32 10.69 -8.59
C ARG A 56 -22.45 11.42 -9.92
N SER A 57 -22.67 12.72 -9.89
CA SER A 57 -22.77 13.54 -11.10
C SER A 57 -21.52 13.50 -11.97
N LEU A 58 -20.34 13.51 -11.36
CA LEU A 58 -19.05 13.37 -12.06
C LEU A 58 -18.85 11.97 -12.66
N ASP A 59 -19.35 10.94 -11.99
CA ASP A 59 -19.22 9.54 -12.46
C ASP A 59 -20.16 9.26 -13.65
N GLU A 60 -21.34 9.85 -13.66
CA GLU A 60 -22.31 9.78 -14.77
C GLU A 60 -21.79 10.48 -16.04
N ASN A 61 -21.01 11.57 -15.89
CA ASN A 61 -20.51 12.40 -16.99
C ASN A 61 -18.97 12.43 -17.01
N ARG A 62 -18.35 11.27 -17.16
CA ARG A 62 -16.89 11.12 -17.12
C ARG A 62 -16.20 11.88 -18.25
N GLN A 63 -15.26 12.76 -17.87
CA GLN A 63 -14.40 13.53 -18.77
C GLN A 63 -12.94 13.41 -18.34
N PHE A 64 -12.03 14.02 -19.12
CA PHE A 64 -10.63 14.15 -18.72
C PHE A 64 -10.53 14.90 -17.38
N GLY A 65 -9.84 14.31 -16.39
CA GLY A 65 -9.72 14.86 -15.03
C GLY A 65 -10.80 14.39 -14.05
N THR A 66 -11.85 13.70 -14.47
CA THR A 66 -12.93 13.19 -13.58
C THR A 66 -12.38 12.32 -12.44
N ARG A 67 -11.37 11.49 -12.73
CA ARG A 67 -10.74 10.62 -11.71
C ARG A 67 -10.10 11.43 -10.59
N GLU A 68 -9.41 12.49 -10.92
CA GLU A 68 -8.72 13.37 -9.97
C GLU A 68 -9.73 14.15 -9.12
N MET A 69 -10.82 14.60 -9.74
CA MET A 69 -11.92 15.27 -9.03
C MET A 69 -12.62 14.32 -8.06
N LEU A 70 -12.97 13.11 -8.49
CA LEU A 70 -13.55 12.07 -7.63
C LEU A 70 -12.65 11.73 -6.44
N LYS A 71 -11.33 11.63 -6.68
CA LYS A 71 -10.35 11.44 -5.63
C LYS A 71 -10.33 12.60 -4.64
N GLY A 72 -10.36 13.83 -5.12
CA GLY A 72 -10.40 15.03 -4.27
C GLY A 72 -11.63 15.05 -3.37
N LEU A 73 -12.82 14.79 -3.91
CA LEU A 73 -14.07 14.74 -3.16
C LEU A 73 -14.08 13.62 -2.12
N LEU A 74 -13.56 12.45 -2.47
CA LEU A 74 -13.43 11.33 -1.53
C LEU A 74 -12.47 11.65 -0.38
N LEU A 75 -11.32 12.27 -0.67
CA LEU A 75 -10.37 12.71 0.35
C LEU A 75 -10.96 13.81 1.24
N GLN A 76 -11.75 14.71 0.69
CA GLN A 76 -12.45 15.74 1.45
C GLN A 76 -13.46 15.11 2.41
N MET A 77 -14.25 14.15 1.97
CA MET A 77 -15.21 13.42 2.80
C MET A 77 -14.51 12.70 3.96
N ILE A 78 -13.44 11.96 3.67
CA ILE A 78 -12.64 11.24 4.68
C ILE A 78 -12.01 12.25 5.65
N GLY A 79 -11.45 13.35 5.14
CA GLY A 79 -10.85 14.40 5.96
C GLY A 79 -11.84 15.04 6.92
N SER A 80 -13.09 15.27 6.50
CA SER A 80 -14.16 15.78 7.37
C SER A 80 -14.45 14.81 8.52
N VAL A 81 -14.57 13.51 8.25
CA VAL A 81 -14.76 12.49 9.29
C VAL A 81 -13.55 12.45 10.25
N CYS A 82 -12.32 12.46 9.73
CA CYS A 82 -11.13 12.50 10.57
C CYS A 82 -11.06 13.74 11.46
N PHE A 83 -11.48 14.89 10.94
CA PHE A 83 -11.50 16.15 11.70
C PHE A 83 -12.55 16.12 12.81
N LEU A 84 -13.78 15.70 12.51
CA LEU A 84 -14.89 15.61 13.48
C LEU A 84 -14.62 14.60 14.59
N TYR A 85 -13.94 13.52 14.26
CA TYR A 85 -13.63 12.42 15.18
C TYR A 85 -12.15 12.39 15.61
N ALA A 86 -11.45 13.52 15.53
CA ALA A 86 -10.01 13.58 15.86
C ALA A 86 -9.70 13.06 17.27
N GLU A 87 -10.44 13.47 18.28
CA GLU A 87 -10.19 13.08 19.67
C GLU A 87 -10.55 11.61 19.96
N PRO A 88 -11.72 11.06 19.53
CA PRO A 88 -11.99 9.64 19.62
C PRO A 88 -10.94 8.79 18.90
N LEU A 89 -10.53 9.16 17.69
CA LEU A 89 -9.54 8.44 16.92
C LEU A 89 -8.16 8.45 17.59
N LYS A 90 -7.74 9.59 18.15
CA LYS A 90 -6.48 9.69 18.92
C LYS A 90 -6.52 8.83 20.18
N ARG A 91 -7.61 8.87 20.92
CA ARG A 91 -7.79 8.06 22.14
C ARG A 91 -7.69 6.57 21.85
N LEU A 92 -8.40 6.08 20.82
CA LEU A 92 -8.29 4.70 20.38
C LEU A 92 -6.86 4.33 19.95
N ALA A 93 -6.14 5.27 19.34
CA ALA A 93 -4.74 5.08 19.00
C ALA A 93 -3.83 5.00 20.23
N GLU A 94 -4.10 5.77 21.28
CA GLU A 94 -3.34 5.78 22.54
C GLU A 94 -3.63 4.58 23.43
N GLU A 95 -4.89 4.15 23.54
CA GLU A 95 -5.31 2.96 24.28
C GLU A 95 -4.63 1.69 23.76
N ASN A 96 -4.32 1.66 22.48
CA ASN A 96 -3.55 0.59 21.82
C ASN A 96 -2.04 0.86 21.76
N ALA A 97 -1.47 1.69 22.64
CA ALA A 97 -0.08 2.18 22.52
C ALA A 97 1.00 1.08 22.50
N ALA A 98 0.84 0.00 23.27
CA ALA A 98 1.78 -1.14 23.24
C ALA A 98 1.70 -1.92 21.91
N GLU A 99 0.52 -2.04 21.36
CA GLU A 99 0.23 -2.61 20.05
C GLU A 99 0.66 -1.65 18.93
N ASN A 100 0.48 -0.35 19.12
CA ASN A 100 0.96 0.71 18.23
C ASN A 100 2.49 0.74 18.12
N SER A 101 3.24 0.58 19.21
CA SER A 101 4.70 0.50 19.14
C SER A 101 5.18 -0.68 18.28
N ARG A 102 4.48 -1.80 18.35
CA ARG A 102 4.74 -2.99 17.53
C ARG A 102 4.36 -2.75 16.07
N ARG A 103 3.20 -2.12 15.83
CA ARG A 103 2.72 -1.73 14.50
C ARG A 103 3.61 -0.67 13.86
N ASP A 104 4.09 0.31 14.60
CA ASP A 104 5.06 1.30 14.12
C ASP A 104 6.38 0.67 13.69
N ALA A 105 6.84 -0.35 14.40
CA ALA A 105 8.03 -1.11 14.01
C ALA A 105 7.80 -1.86 12.69
N LEU A 106 6.61 -2.44 12.50
CA LEU A 106 6.22 -3.11 11.25
C LEU A 106 6.03 -2.11 10.11
N SER A 107 5.42 -0.97 10.36
CA SER A 107 5.31 0.13 9.38
C SER A 107 6.69 0.59 8.92
N ARG A 108 7.65 0.75 9.85
CA ARG A 108 9.05 1.02 9.50
C ARG A 108 9.68 -0.09 8.66
N MET A 109 9.35 -1.35 8.96
CA MET A 109 9.82 -2.50 8.18
C MET A 109 9.33 -2.41 6.72
N PHE A 110 8.04 -2.18 6.50
CA PHE A 110 7.48 -2.06 5.15
C PHE A 110 8.02 -0.84 4.42
N GLU A 111 8.19 0.28 5.10
CA GLU A 111 8.82 1.47 4.52
C GLU A 111 10.28 1.22 4.12
N TYR A 112 11.05 0.53 4.98
CA TYR A 112 12.42 0.14 4.67
C TYR A 112 12.47 -0.81 3.47
N LEU A 113 11.59 -1.82 3.42
CA LEU A 113 11.46 -2.72 2.27
C LEU A 113 11.17 -1.95 0.98
N ARG A 114 10.22 -1.03 1.02
CA ARG A 114 9.85 -0.21 -0.14
C ARG A 114 11.01 0.62 -0.67
N LYS A 115 11.76 1.27 0.23
CA LYS A 115 12.92 2.09 -0.13
C LYS A 115 14.09 1.27 -0.67
N ASN A 116 14.25 0.04 -0.20
CA ASN A 116 15.42 -0.79 -0.49
C ASN A 116 15.11 -2.02 -1.36
N ILE A 117 13.94 -2.10 -1.96
CA ILE A 117 13.51 -3.27 -2.75
C ILE A 117 14.45 -3.57 -3.94
N ALA A 118 15.10 -2.53 -4.47
CA ALA A 118 16.07 -2.61 -5.56
C ALA A 118 17.48 -3.03 -5.09
N ASP A 119 17.76 -3.07 -3.78
CA ASP A 119 19.04 -3.57 -3.27
C ASP A 119 19.11 -5.10 -3.43
N PRO A 120 20.01 -5.65 -4.28
CA PRO A 120 20.14 -7.10 -4.46
C PRO A 120 20.53 -7.82 -3.16
N ASP A 121 21.22 -7.13 -2.24
CA ASP A 121 21.70 -7.67 -0.96
C ASP A 121 20.67 -7.47 0.19
N LEU A 122 19.45 -7.06 -0.13
CA LEU A 122 18.38 -6.92 0.85
C LEU A 122 18.10 -8.25 1.53
N ASN A 123 18.24 -8.28 2.85
CA ASN A 123 18.01 -9.48 3.67
C ASN A 123 17.34 -9.14 5.00
N LEU A 124 16.83 -10.17 5.66
CA LEU A 124 16.09 -10.04 6.92
C LEU A 124 16.90 -9.36 8.03
N ILE A 125 18.22 -9.59 8.07
CA ILE A 125 19.10 -9.04 9.12
C ILE A 125 19.20 -7.51 8.95
N LYS A 126 19.38 -7.02 7.71
CA LYS A 126 19.41 -5.58 7.41
C LYS A 126 18.09 -4.91 7.81
N VAL A 127 16.96 -5.55 7.50
CA VAL A 127 15.63 -5.04 7.83
C VAL A 127 15.41 -5.01 9.33
N ALA A 128 15.73 -6.09 10.02
CA ALA A 128 15.62 -6.21 11.48
C ALA A 128 16.44 -5.11 12.20
N ALA A 129 17.69 -4.90 11.77
CA ALA A 129 18.55 -3.85 12.31
C ALA A 129 17.97 -2.44 12.08
N ALA A 130 17.47 -2.16 10.87
CA ALA A 130 16.88 -0.86 10.52
C ALA A 130 15.56 -0.55 11.25
N THR A 131 14.89 -1.55 11.77
CA THR A 131 13.59 -1.43 12.44
C THR A 131 13.63 -1.65 13.95
N TYR A 132 14.83 -1.93 14.48
CA TYR A 132 15.04 -2.26 15.89
C TYR A 132 14.27 -3.51 16.35
N LEU A 133 14.03 -4.45 15.44
CA LEU A 133 13.39 -5.74 15.70
C LEU A 133 14.42 -6.87 15.64
N SER A 134 14.14 -7.98 16.31
CA SER A 134 14.98 -9.16 16.15
C SER A 134 14.61 -9.93 14.86
N PRO A 135 15.58 -10.55 14.15
CA PRO A 135 15.28 -11.38 12.98
C PRO A 135 14.33 -12.54 13.31
N THR A 136 14.45 -13.11 14.50
CA THR A 136 13.56 -14.19 14.98
C THR A 136 12.12 -13.69 15.10
N TYR A 137 11.92 -12.52 15.72
CA TYR A 137 10.59 -11.91 15.83
C TYR A 137 9.96 -11.67 14.45
N LEU A 138 10.69 -11.04 13.52
CA LEU A 138 10.21 -10.80 12.17
C LEU A 138 9.87 -12.10 11.43
N THR A 139 10.68 -13.15 11.58
CA THR A 139 10.42 -14.45 10.95
C THR A 139 9.09 -15.05 11.44
N HIS A 140 8.87 -15.05 12.77
CA HIS A 140 7.64 -15.56 13.35
C HIS A 140 6.43 -14.72 12.97
N TRP A 141 6.58 -13.41 13.03
CA TRP A 141 5.50 -12.49 12.68
C TRP A 141 5.08 -12.62 11.22
N LEU A 142 6.03 -12.61 10.28
CA LEU A 142 5.76 -12.78 8.86
C LEU A 142 5.02 -14.11 8.58
N ARG A 143 5.44 -15.19 9.23
CA ARG A 143 4.77 -16.49 9.08
C ARG A 143 3.36 -16.49 9.65
N LYS A 144 3.17 -15.90 10.82
CA LYS A 144 1.90 -15.91 11.55
C LYS A 144 0.87 -14.99 10.87
N GLU A 145 1.23 -13.74 10.59
CA GLU A 145 0.29 -12.71 10.17
C GLU A 145 0.16 -12.62 8.62
N ILE A 146 1.26 -12.84 7.88
CA ILE A 146 1.28 -12.74 6.41
C ILE A 146 1.24 -14.13 5.74
N GLY A 147 1.57 -15.19 6.47
CA GLY A 147 1.64 -16.56 5.93
C GLY A 147 2.86 -16.81 5.03
N LYS A 148 3.79 -15.84 4.93
CA LYS A 148 4.94 -15.88 4.01
C LYS A 148 6.28 -15.75 4.75
N THR A 149 7.34 -16.26 4.13
CA THR A 149 8.70 -15.94 4.54
C THR A 149 9.10 -14.55 4.05
N PHE A 150 10.15 -13.98 4.64
CA PHE A 150 10.76 -12.75 4.18
C PHE A 150 11.16 -12.81 2.68
N THR A 151 11.77 -13.90 2.27
CA THR A 151 12.21 -14.09 0.87
C THR A 151 11.03 -14.14 -0.10
N GLU A 152 9.93 -14.79 0.28
CA GLU A 152 8.70 -14.84 -0.51
C GLU A 152 8.07 -13.45 -0.62
N LEU A 153 8.01 -12.70 0.48
CA LEU A 153 7.50 -11.34 0.51
C LEU A 153 8.32 -10.40 -0.39
N VAL A 154 9.65 -10.42 -0.28
CA VAL A 154 10.55 -9.62 -1.12
C VAL A 154 10.40 -9.98 -2.59
N LEU A 155 10.37 -11.28 -2.90
CA LEU A 155 10.19 -11.75 -4.28
C LEU A 155 8.87 -11.24 -4.88
N GLU A 156 7.78 -11.38 -4.17
CA GLU A 156 6.45 -10.93 -4.61
C GLU A 156 6.45 -9.42 -4.89
N ARG A 157 6.99 -8.61 -3.97
CA ARG A 157 7.10 -7.15 -4.16
C ARG A 157 7.98 -6.76 -5.34
N ARG A 158 9.10 -7.44 -5.53
CA ARG A 158 9.96 -7.26 -6.70
C ARG A 158 9.25 -7.61 -8.01
N MET A 159 8.47 -8.69 -8.03
CA MET A 159 7.69 -9.10 -9.20
C MET A 159 6.56 -8.13 -9.50
N HIS A 160 5.90 -7.61 -8.48
CA HIS A 160 4.89 -6.56 -8.64
C HIS A 160 5.50 -5.28 -9.24
N ALA A 161 6.63 -4.82 -8.71
CA ALA A 161 7.36 -3.68 -9.26
C ALA A 161 7.79 -3.92 -10.71
N ALA A 162 8.30 -5.12 -11.02
CA ALA A 162 8.69 -5.51 -12.37
C ALA A 162 7.51 -5.47 -13.36
N ARG A 163 6.35 -5.98 -12.95
CA ARG A 163 5.12 -5.88 -13.73
C ARG A 163 4.78 -4.42 -14.06
N ASN A 164 4.85 -3.53 -13.09
CA ASN A 164 4.57 -2.12 -13.29
C ASN A 164 5.57 -1.45 -14.25
N PHE A 165 6.87 -1.73 -14.13
CA PHE A 165 7.88 -1.24 -15.08
C PHE A 165 7.67 -1.78 -16.48
N LEU A 166 7.34 -3.05 -16.64
CA LEU A 166 7.09 -3.65 -17.96
C LEU A 166 5.88 -3.03 -18.67
N LEU A 167 4.86 -2.62 -17.93
CA LEU A 167 3.64 -2.00 -18.46
C LEU A 167 3.80 -0.51 -18.77
N ASN A 168 4.57 0.20 -17.94
CA ASN A 168 4.58 1.66 -17.95
C ASN A 168 5.91 2.26 -18.39
N SER A 169 6.84 1.45 -18.91
CA SER A 169 8.13 1.94 -19.42
C SER A 169 8.64 1.15 -20.63
N THR A 170 9.50 1.79 -21.41
CA THR A 170 10.20 1.20 -22.58
C THR A 170 11.51 0.52 -22.20
N ARG A 171 11.86 0.42 -20.92
CA ARG A 171 13.12 -0.16 -20.44
C ARG A 171 13.28 -1.61 -20.87
N SER A 172 14.51 -2.03 -21.15
CA SER A 172 14.81 -3.42 -21.48
C SER A 172 14.47 -4.37 -20.31
N VAL A 173 14.29 -5.65 -20.57
CA VAL A 173 14.02 -6.67 -19.54
C VAL A 173 15.15 -6.71 -18.52
N GLY A 174 16.41 -6.61 -18.97
CA GLY A 174 17.57 -6.57 -18.07
C GLY A 174 17.62 -5.32 -17.17
N GLU A 175 17.23 -4.16 -17.69
CA GLU A 175 17.12 -2.93 -16.87
C GLU A 175 16.01 -3.07 -15.82
N VAL A 176 14.86 -3.61 -16.21
CA VAL A 176 13.76 -3.87 -15.27
C VAL A 176 14.20 -4.85 -14.17
N ALA A 177 14.91 -5.93 -14.54
CA ALA A 177 15.45 -6.87 -13.56
C ALA A 177 16.33 -6.16 -12.52
N ARG A 178 17.31 -5.36 -12.98
CA ARG A 178 18.20 -4.59 -12.08
C ARG A 178 17.45 -3.60 -11.19
N LEU A 179 16.53 -2.84 -11.75
CA LEU A 179 15.71 -1.88 -11.00
C LEU A 179 14.82 -2.54 -9.93
N CYS A 180 14.51 -3.82 -10.12
CA CYS A 180 13.75 -4.62 -9.15
C CYS A 180 14.67 -5.44 -8.22
N GLY A 181 15.98 -5.19 -8.20
CA GLY A 181 16.93 -5.84 -7.28
C GLY A 181 17.34 -7.25 -7.68
N PHE A 182 17.24 -7.62 -8.97
CA PHE A 182 17.75 -8.90 -9.47
C PHE A 182 19.13 -8.70 -10.10
N ALA A 183 20.13 -9.40 -9.56
CA ALA A 183 21.48 -9.41 -10.12
C ALA A 183 21.56 -10.22 -11.43
N ASP A 184 20.71 -11.23 -11.60
CA ASP A 184 20.69 -12.14 -12.74
C ASP A 184 19.36 -12.03 -13.52
N GLU A 185 19.46 -11.63 -14.80
CA GLU A 185 18.29 -11.46 -15.67
C GLU A 185 17.64 -12.81 -16.01
N ALA A 186 18.42 -13.89 -16.13
CA ALA A 186 17.88 -15.21 -16.46
C ALA A 186 17.07 -15.77 -15.26
N TYR A 187 17.57 -15.58 -14.04
CA TYR A 187 16.84 -15.91 -12.83
C TYR A 187 15.56 -15.11 -12.72
N PHE A 188 15.62 -13.79 -12.92
CA PHE A 188 14.46 -12.91 -12.96
C PHE A 188 13.39 -13.42 -13.94
N SER A 189 13.80 -13.69 -15.20
CA SER A 189 12.89 -14.11 -16.27
C SER A 189 12.21 -15.44 -15.95
N ARG A 190 12.95 -16.41 -15.36
CA ARG A 190 12.37 -17.69 -14.89
C ARG A 190 11.34 -17.48 -13.79
N ARG A 191 11.66 -16.66 -12.77
CA ARG A 191 10.73 -16.37 -11.65
C ARG A 191 9.52 -15.59 -12.11
N PHE A 192 9.70 -14.62 -13.01
CA PHE A 192 8.60 -13.85 -13.58
C PHE A 192 7.61 -14.76 -14.34
N ARG A 193 8.16 -15.67 -15.20
CA ARG A 193 7.33 -16.65 -15.91
C ARG A 193 6.57 -17.57 -14.94
N GLN A 194 7.22 -18.02 -13.88
CA GLN A 194 6.60 -18.89 -12.88
C GLN A 194 5.41 -18.22 -12.20
N ILE A 195 5.51 -16.93 -11.89
CA ILE A 195 4.48 -16.17 -11.17
C ILE A 195 3.38 -15.66 -12.11
N HIS A 196 3.75 -15.17 -13.30
CA HIS A 196 2.83 -14.53 -14.23
C HIS A 196 2.44 -15.39 -15.44
N GLY A 197 2.89 -16.65 -15.51
CA GLY A 197 2.55 -17.61 -16.57
C GLY A 197 3.30 -17.41 -17.89
N GLN A 198 3.96 -16.26 -18.09
CA GLN A 198 4.66 -15.91 -19.34
C GLN A 198 5.94 -15.11 -19.10
N PRO A 199 6.94 -15.20 -20.00
CA PRO A 199 8.18 -14.43 -19.90
C PRO A 199 7.93 -12.91 -19.95
N PRO A 200 8.81 -12.08 -19.30
CA PRO A 200 8.65 -10.63 -19.21
C PRO A 200 8.43 -9.93 -20.56
N GLY A 201 9.20 -10.32 -21.58
CA GLY A 201 9.09 -9.74 -22.93
C GLY A 201 7.79 -10.07 -23.65
N GLN A 202 7.21 -11.26 -23.41
CA GLN A 202 5.88 -11.62 -23.94
C GLN A 202 4.79 -10.92 -23.18
N PHE A 203 4.92 -10.80 -21.84
CA PHE A 203 4.00 -10.07 -20.99
C PHE A 203 3.82 -8.62 -21.46
N ARG A 204 4.92 -7.91 -21.72
CA ARG A 204 4.87 -6.53 -22.25
C ARG A 204 4.14 -6.45 -23.59
N ARG A 205 4.44 -7.32 -24.55
CA ARG A 205 3.85 -7.27 -25.91
C ARG A 205 2.35 -7.50 -25.90
N ARG A 206 1.85 -8.37 -25.05
CA ARG A 206 0.42 -8.70 -24.99
C ARG A 206 -0.45 -7.57 -24.40
N GLN A 207 0.13 -6.67 -23.66
CA GLN A 207 -0.60 -5.56 -23.01
C GLN A 207 -0.57 -4.27 -23.87
N LEU A 208 0.29 -4.25 -24.92
CA LEU A 208 0.40 -3.12 -25.85
C LEU A 208 -0.44 -3.33 -27.11
N ASN A 209 -1.02 -4.51 -27.30
CA ASN A 209 -1.99 -4.86 -28.35
C ASN A 209 -3.39 -4.98 -27.75
#